data_2fb604d3af0eb1e87f71023ea3bd8647
#
_entry.id   2fb604d3af0eb1e87f71023ea3bd8647
#
_cell.length_a   1.000
_cell.length_b   1.000
_cell.length_c   1.000
_cell.angle_alpha   90.00
_cell.angle_beta   90.00
_cell.angle_gamma   90.00
#
_symmetry.space_group_name_H-M   'P 1'
#
loop_
_entity.id
_entity.type
_entity.pdbx_description
1 polymer ?
#
loop_
_entity_poly.entity_id
_entity_poly.type
_entity_poly.pdbx_seq_one_letter_code
_entity_poly.pdbx_strand_id
1 'polypeptide(L)'
;MHPTVSIAILNYQRRDVLRGALESARAQRFPVVEILAVDNGSTDDSVGMVRREFPDVRVVALDDNVGAAARNAGVAAAKGEIVVTLDNDVRLTTPDDVERAVAVFARHPRAAVVNFMILGPDGRLSRRDWCHPRDPDLWAEREFLTAYVLEGASACRRDAFLAAGGYWPPFFIGHEGLDLALRLLDRGHDLVYTPAVRVRHLVEPSARPSSRIYYTFTRNAFWVALRNHRPAAALGSLAQDLALMAYCAVRAGHARAFLRGVRDGLGGAPAALATRRPLSPATYRRLRALYGLRPSLFRRVLRHVRERLI
;
A
#
# COMPACT_ATOMS: atom_id res chain seq x y z
N MET A 1 20.97 5.64 20.11
CA MET A 1 20.93 4.36 19.36
C MET A 1 20.03 4.56 18.15
N HIS A 2 20.42 4.06 16.99
CA HIS A 2 19.53 4.03 15.83
C HIS A 2 18.52 2.88 16.00
N PRO A 3 17.25 3.03 15.50
CA PRO A 3 16.30 1.93 15.51
C PRO A 3 16.80 0.77 14.67
N THR A 4 16.49 -0.44 15.06
CA THR A 4 16.75 -1.63 14.26
C THR A 4 15.81 -1.70 13.06
N VAL A 5 16.31 -2.15 11.90
CA VAL A 5 15.54 -2.20 10.65
C VAL A 5 15.57 -3.60 10.06
N SER A 6 14.40 -4.13 9.69
CA SER A 6 14.23 -5.29 8.80
C SER A 6 13.71 -4.84 7.44
N ILE A 7 14.07 -5.56 6.37
CA ILE A 7 13.47 -5.36 5.04
C ILE A 7 12.64 -6.61 4.71
N ALA A 8 11.35 -6.44 4.40
CA ALA A 8 10.44 -7.52 4.04
C ALA A 8 9.96 -7.32 2.59
N ILE A 9 10.27 -8.27 1.72
CA ILE A 9 9.92 -8.25 0.30
C ILE A 9 8.83 -9.28 0.05
N LEU A 10 7.63 -8.83 -0.36
CA LEU A 10 6.53 -9.71 -0.72
C LEU A 10 6.75 -10.28 -2.11
N ASN A 11 6.69 -11.60 -2.22
CA ASN A 11 6.75 -12.31 -3.49
C ASN A 11 5.51 -13.17 -3.73
N TYR A 12 5.04 -13.17 -4.97
CA TYR A 12 4.12 -14.17 -5.49
C TYR A 12 4.49 -14.46 -6.94
N GLN A 13 4.99 -15.69 -7.20
CA GLN A 13 5.57 -16.02 -8.50
C GLN A 13 6.74 -15.07 -8.83
N ARG A 14 7.17 -14.94 -10.08
CA ARG A 14 8.14 -13.92 -10.53
C ARG A 14 9.55 -14.06 -9.93
N ARG A 15 10.08 -15.27 -9.89
CA ARG A 15 11.44 -15.59 -9.40
C ARG A 15 12.51 -14.58 -9.85
N ASP A 16 12.56 -14.25 -11.13
CA ASP A 16 13.65 -13.43 -11.70
C ASP A 16 13.49 -11.93 -11.34
N VAL A 17 12.25 -11.47 -11.14
CA VAL A 17 11.97 -10.11 -10.69
C VAL A 17 12.35 -9.95 -9.23
N LEU A 18 12.02 -10.93 -8.37
CA LEU A 18 12.38 -10.97 -6.95
C LEU A 18 13.89 -10.85 -6.74
N ARG A 19 14.71 -11.52 -7.57
CA ARG A 19 16.18 -11.45 -7.47
C ARG A 19 16.66 -10.00 -7.42
N GLY A 20 16.20 -9.14 -8.32
CA GLY A 20 16.63 -7.74 -8.35
C GLY A 20 16.13 -6.90 -7.17
N ALA A 21 14.98 -7.23 -6.57
CA ALA A 21 14.53 -6.57 -5.34
C ALA A 21 15.43 -6.96 -4.16
N LEU A 22 15.80 -8.24 -4.04
CA LEU A 22 16.73 -8.74 -3.02
C LEU A 22 18.13 -8.13 -3.18
N GLU A 23 18.65 -8.03 -4.39
CA GLU A 23 19.94 -7.38 -4.67
C GLU A 23 19.92 -5.91 -4.21
N SER A 24 18.85 -5.16 -4.50
CA SER A 24 18.72 -3.77 -4.07
C SER A 24 18.63 -3.61 -2.55
N ALA A 25 18.02 -4.59 -1.86
CA ALA A 25 17.95 -4.62 -0.40
C ALA A 25 19.32 -4.94 0.23
N ARG A 26 20.09 -5.88 -0.33
CA ARG A 26 21.46 -6.23 0.12
C ARG A 26 22.46 -5.08 -0.11
N ALA A 27 22.22 -4.22 -1.10
CA ALA A 27 23.09 -3.09 -1.41
C ALA A 27 22.96 -1.92 -0.42
N GLN A 28 22.07 -2.00 0.57
CA GLN A 28 21.90 -0.92 1.54
C GLN A 28 23.08 -0.84 2.51
N ARG A 29 23.57 0.38 2.75
CA ARG A 29 24.69 0.63 3.68
C ARG A 29 24.26 0.65 5.15
N PHE A 30 23.01 1.05 5.41
CA PHE A 30 22.46 1.02 6.76
C PHE A 30 22.44 -0.43 7.28
N PRO A 31 22.93 -0.69 8.51
CA PRO A 31 22.99 -2.05 9.05
C PRO A 31 21.59 -2.59 9.35
N VAL A 32 21.01 -3.30 8.38
CA VAL A 32 19.74 -4.01 8.57
C VAL A 32 19.97 -5.29 9.36
N VAL A 33 19.05 -5.61 10.30
CA VAL A 33 19.18 -6.81 11.12
C VAL A 33 18.83 -8.09 10.37
N GLU A 34 18.01 -7.98 9.33
CA GLU A 34 17.64 -9.09 8.44
C GLU A 34 16.92 -8.60 7.18
N ILE A 35 16.96 -9.44 6.14
CA ILE A 35 16.10 -9.32 4.96
C ILE A 35 15.19 -10.56 4.94
N LEU A 36 13.88 -10.35 4.72
CA LEU A 36 12.88 -11.40 4.62
C LEU A 36 12.32 -11.45 3.20
N ALA A 37 12.29 -12.63 2.62
CA ALA A 37 11.50 -12.92 1.43
C ALA A 37 10.19 -13.57 1.89
N VAL A 38 9.09 -12.81 1.77
CA VAL A 38 7.75 -13.29 2.16
C VAL A 38 7.10 -13.90 0.93
N ASP A 39 7.13 -15.19 0.84
CA ASP A 39 6.57 -15.93 -0.29
C ASP A 39 5.09 -16.24 -0.05
N ASN A 40 4.25 -15.77 -0.94
CA ASN A 40 2.79 -15.80 -0.83
C ASN A 40 2.18 -17.02 -1.56
N GLY A 41 2.73 -18.21 -1.30
CA GLY A 41 2.27 -19.46 -1.92
C GLY A 41 2.71 -19.58 -3.39
N SER A 42 3.95 -19.26 -3.72
CA SER A 42 4.47 -19.42 -5.08
C SER A 42 4.66 -20.88 -5.45
N THR A 43 4.38 -21.22 -6.71
CA THR A 43 4.59 -22.54 -7.30
C THR A 43 5.77 -22.57 -8.28
N ASP A 44 6.38 -21.42 -8.55
CA ASP A 44 7.64 -21.33 -9.28
C ASP A 44 8.83 -21.60 -8.34
N ASP A 45 10.05 -21.60 -8.87
CA ASP A 45 11.26 -21.83 -8.07
C ASP A 45 11.72 -20.59 -7.27
N SER A 46 10.82 -19.67 -6.92
CA SER A 46 11.16 -18.45 -6.15
C SER A 46 11.85 -18.79 -4.83
N VAL A 47 11.25 -19.66 -4.02
CA VAL A 47 11.80 -20.07 -2.73
C VAL A 47 13.13 -20.81 -2.87
N GLY A 48 13.22 -21.71 -3.86
CA GLY A 48 14.47 -22.44 -4.17
C GLY A 48 15.59 -21.48 -4.58
N MET A 49 15.30 -20.51 -5.43
CA MET A 49 16.24 -19.46 -5.84
C MET A 49 16.75 -18.67 -4.63
N VAL A 50 15.85 -18.21 -3.75
CA VAL A 50 16.26 -17.43 -2.56
C VAL A 50 17.20 -18.25 -1.69
N ARG A 51 16.89 -19.52 -1.41
CA ARG A 51 17.74 -20.39 -0.57
C ARG A 51 19.12 -20.66 -1.16
N ARG A 52 19.22 -20.73 -2.49
CA ARG A 52 20.52 -20.97 -3.17
C ARG A 52 21.36 -19.73 -3.34
N GLU A 53 20.75 -18.61 -3.76
CA GLU A 53 21.47 -17.41 -4.19
C GLU A 53 21.58 -16.35 -3.09
N PHE A 54 20.68 -16.43 -2.09
CA PHE A 54 20.58 -15.47 -0.97
C PHE A 54 20.48 -16.19 0.38
N PRO A 55 21.50 -16.98 0.78
CA PRO A 55 21.42 -17.80 2.00
C PRO A 55 21.30 -16.99 3.30
N ASP A 56 21.62 -15.70 3.28
CA ASP A 56 21.43 -14.74 4.37
C ASP A 56 20.00 -14.17 4.44
N VAL A 57 19.18 -14.37 3.41
CA VAL A 57 17.78 -13.94 3.36
C VAL A 57 16.89 -15.00 4.00
N ARG A 58 16.11 -14.58 4.99
CA ARG A 58 15.16 -15.46 5.66
C ARG A 58 13.87 -15.58 4.85
N VAL A 59 13.48 -16.80 4.51
CA VAL A 59 12.23 -17.08 3.82
C VAL A 59 11.08 -17.22 4.82
N VAL A 60 9.98 -16.52 4.58
CA VAL A 60 8.68 -16.66 5.25
C VAL A 60 7.69 -17.14 4.20
N ALA A 61 7.52 -18.45 4.09
CA ALA A 61 6.64 -19.06 3.09
C ALA A 61 5.22 -19.26 3.66
N LEU A 62 4.23 -18.88 2.88
CA LEU A 62 2.81 -19.16 3.12
C LEU A 62 2.36 -20.30 2.19
N ASP A 63 1.37 -21.06 2.65
CA ASP A 63 0.84 -22.19 1.86
C ASP A 63 0.01 -21.68 0.65
N ASP A 64 -0.71 -20.58 0.82
CA ASP A 64 -1.62 -20.02 -0.18
C ASP A 64 -1.39 -18.54 -0.44
N ASN A 65 -1.84 -18.09 -1.63
CA ASN A 65 -1.89 -16.67 -1.97
C ASN A 65 -3.02 -15.94 -1.25
N VAL A 66 -2.68 -15.22 -0.20
CA VAL A 66 -3.60 -14.39 0.60
C VAL A 66 -3.60 -12.91 0.19
N GLY A 67 -3.05 -12.58 -0.96
CA GLY A 67 -2.96 -11.21 -1.49
C GLY A 67 -2.04 -10.31 -0.65
N ALA A 68 -2.40 -9.04 -0.54
CA ALA A 68 -1.61 -8.03 0.17
C ALA A 68 -1.40 -8.36 1.67
N ALA A 69 -2.32 -9.15 2.26
CA ALA A 69 -2.25 -9.55 3.66
C ALA A 69 -1.05 -10.47 4.00
N ALA A 70 -0.40 -11.05 3.01
CA ALA A 70 0.85 -11.79 3.21
C ALA A 70 1.94 -10.93 3.87
N ARG A 71 1.93 -9.61 3.69
CA ARG A 71 2.84 -8.69 4.39
C ARG A 71 2.69 -8.73 5.90
N ASN A 72 1.51 -9.10 6.42
CA ASN A 72 1.32 -9.27 7.87
C ASN A 72 2.27 -10.31 8.44
N ALA A 73 2.47 -11.43 7.72
CA ALA A 73 3.42 -12.48 8.12
C ALA A 73 4.85 -11.95 8.13
N GLY A 74 5.24 -11.17 7.12
CA GLY A 74 6.55 -10.53 7.05
C GLY A 74 6.79 -9.56 8.21
N VAL A 75 5.85 -8.65 8.47
CA VAL A 75 5.97 -7.68 9.58
C VAL A 75 5.93 -8.38 10.94
N ALA A 76 5.10 -9.41 11.11
CA ALA A 76 5.04 -10.19 12.36
C ALA A 76 6.34 -10.94 12.63
N ALA A 77 6.94 -11.54 11.59
CA ALA A 77 8.19 -12.27 11.68
C ALA A 77 9.43 -11.37 11.81
N ALA A 78 9.34 -10.10 11.43
CA ALA A 78 10.46 -9.16 11.48
C ALA A 78 10.96 -8.92 12.90
N LYS A 79 12.28 -8.73 13.05
CA LYS A 79 12.97 -8.42 14.33
C LYS A 79 13.18 -6.91 14.50
N GLY A 80 13.23 -6.16 13.39
CA GLY A 80 13.44 -4.72 13.41
C GLY A 80 12.27 -3.94 14.00
N GLU A 81 12.57 -2.85 14.68
CA GLU A 81 11.58 -1.85 15.15
C GLU A 81 10.88 -1.15 13.97
N ILE A 82 11.63 -0.96 12.88
CA ILE A 82 11.15 -0.45 11.61
C ILE A 82 11.21 -1.59 10.59
N VAL A 83 10.15 -1.76 9.82
CA VAL A 83 10.10 -2.72 8.72
C VAL A 83 9.88 -1.98 7.41
N VAL A 84 10.89 -2.05 6.53
CA VAL A 84 10.74 -1.61 5.13
C VAL A 84 9.97 -2.69 4.37
N THR A 85 8.85 -2.33 3.76
CA THR A 85 8.02 -3.26 2.97
C THR A 85 8.12 -2.94 1.49
N LEU A 86 8.53 -3.94 0.70
CA LEU A 86 8.68 -3.82 -0.75
C LEU A 86 7.88 -4.92 -1.46
N ASP A 87 7.44 -4.64 -2.69
CA ASP A 87 6.98 -5.65 -3.63
C ASP A 87 8.17 -6.27 -4.36
N ASN A 88 8.02 -7.47 -4.92
CA ASN A 88 9.07 -8.14 -5.67
C ASN A 88 9.52 -7.37 -6.93
N ASP A 89 8.68 -6.46 -7.44
CA ASP A 89 8.95 -5.60 -8.58
C ASP A 89 9.32 -4.14 -8.19
N VAL A 90 9.61 -3.91 -6.90
CA VAL A 90 10.06 -2.63 -6.38
C VAL A 90 11.53 -2.72 -5.93
N ARG A 91 12.36 -1.79 -6.39
CA ARG A 91 13.79 -1.71 -6.05
C ARG A 91 14.11 -0.39 -5.37
N LEU A 92 14.89 -0.45 -4.31
CA LEU A 92 15.58 0.70 -3.73
C LEU A 92 16.56 1.25 -4.77
N THR A 93 16.65 2.57 -4.89
CA THR A 93 17.41 3.21 -5.99
C THR A 93 18.84 3.60 -5.61
N THR A 94 19.08 3.77 -4.30
CA THR A 94 20.40 4.14 -3.77
C THR A 94 20.77 3.31 -2.54
N PRO A 95 22.06 3.14 -2.24
CA PRO A 95 22.49 2.42 -1.04
C PRO A 95 22.11 3.07 0.29
N ASP A 96 21.66 4.33 0.28
CA ASP A 96 21.35 5.13 1.47
C ASP A 96 19.84 5.26 1.73
N ASP A 97 18.99 4.56 0.96
CA ASP A 97 17.53 4.72 1.02
C ASP A 97 16.97 4.31 2.40
N VAL A 98 17.50 3.25 3.02
CA VAL A 98 17.10 2.82 4.37
C VAL A 98 17.51 3.85 5.42
N GLU A 99 18.72 4.40 5.35
CA GLU A 99 19.19 5.47 6.25
C GLU A 99 18.28 6.70 6.15
N ARG A 100 17.94 7.11 4.94
CA ARG A 100 16.99 8.21 4.70
C ARG A 100 15.61 7.94 5.28
N ALA A 101 15.09 6.71 5.15
CA ALA A 101 13.82 6.33 5.76
C ALA A 101 13.88 6.46 7.30
N VAL A 102 14.94 5.98 7.92
CA VAL A 102 15.19 6.12 9.39
C VAL A 102 15.25 7.59 9.79
N ALA A 103 15.94 8.43 9.03
CA ALA A 103 16.01 9.86 9.29
C ALA A 103 14.64 10.56 9.23
N VAL A 104 13.71 10.10 8.37
CA VAL A 104 12.33 10.60 8.36
C VAL A 104 11.59 10.21 9.65
N PHE A 105 11.72 8.99 10.14
CA PHE A 105 11.13 8.59 11.42
C PHE A 105 11.67 9.40 12.61
N ALA A 106 12.95 9.78 12.57
CA ALA A 106 13.54 10.63 13.59
C ALA A 106 12.94 12.06 13.60
N ARG A 107 12.69 12.63 12.40
CA ARG A 107 12.01 13.95 12.27
C ARG A 107 10.53 13.91 12.59
N HIS A 108 9.89 12.75 12.43
CA HIS A 108 8.46 12.54 12.67
C HIS A 108 8.24 11.44 13.72
N PRO A 109 8.44 11.72 15.02
CA PRO A 109 8.37 10.68 16.08
C PRO A 109 7.02 9.97 16.17
N ARG A 110 5.92 10.64 15.76
CA ARG A 110 4.57 10.04 15.72
C ARG A 110 4.27 9.27 14.44
N ALA A 111 5.17 9.28 13.45
CA ALA A 111 4.95 8.54 12.21
C ALA A 111 4.92 7.04 12.46
N ALA A 112 3.81 6.39 12.11
CA ALA A 112 3.73 4.92 12.05
C ALA A 112 4.18 4.39 10.69
N VAL A 113 4.02 5.18 9.63
CA VAL A 113 4.40 4.79 8.26
C VAL A 113 5.06 5.97 7.54
N VAL A 114 6.12 5.67 6.82
CA VAL A 114 6.78 6.55 5.85
C VAL A 114 6.62 5.94 4.46
N ASN A 115 5.87 6.62 3.60
CA ASN A 115 5.66 6.22 2.20
C ASN A 115 6.74 6.82 1.32
N PHE A 116 7.25 6.04 0.40
CA PHE A 116 8.34 6.42 -0.50
C PHE A 116 7.80 7.01 -1.81
N MET A 117 8.64 7.79 -2.49
CA MET A 117 8.38 8.23 -3.84
C MET A 117 8.55 7.06 -4.81
N ILE A 118 7.50 6.74 -5.57
CA ILE A 118 7.56 5.67 -6.56
C ILE A 118 7.89 6.25 -7.94
N LEU A 119 8.96 5.76 -8.53
CA LEU A 119 9.36 6.03 -9.91
C LEU A 119 8.91 4.86 -10.80
N GLY A 120 8.50 5.18 -12.01
CA GLY A 120 8.25 4.19 -13.05
C GLY A 120 9.54 3.57 -13.60
N PRO A 121 9.42 2.62 -14.55
CA PRO A 121 10.58 2.00 -15.21
C PRO A 121 11.48 3.02 -15.92
N ASP A 122 10.92 4.14 -16.38
CA ASP A 122 11.62 5.25 -17.03
C ASP A 122 12.36 6.19 -16.05
N GLY A 123 12.26 5.95 -14.75
CA GLY A 123 12.86 6.77 -13.69
C GLY A 123 12.09 8.06 -13.39
N ARG A 124 10.93 8.29 -13.99
CA ARG A 124 10.05 9.43 -13.69
C ARG A 124 9.03 9.07 -12.62
N LEU A 125 8.43 10.09 -11.99
CA LEU A 125 7.36 9.87 -11.02
C LEU A 125 6.24 9.02 -11.60
N SER A 126 5.89 7.92 -10.93
CA SER A 126 4.76 7.09 -11.30
C SER A 126 3.45 7.74 -10.86
N ARG A 127 2.78 8.44 -11.79
CA ARG A 127 1.45 9.04 -11.51
C ARG A 127 0.40 7.99 -11.25
N ARG A 128 0.57 6.80 -11.80
CA ARG A 128 -0.32 5.64 -11.60
C ARG A 128 -0.34 5.20 -10.14
N ASP A 129 0.82 5.23 -9.47
CA ASP A 129 0.98 4.77 -8.10
C ASP A 129 0.79 5.90 -7.07
N TRP A 130 0.44 7.11 -7.52
CA TRP A 130 0.19 8.25 -6.67
C TRP A 130 -1.18 8.15 -5.98
N CYS A 131 -1.21 7.66 -4.75
CA CYS A 131 -2.43 7.47 -3.95
C CYS A 131 -2.68 8.60 -2.94
N HIS A 132 -1.80 9.60 -2.88
CA HIS A 132 -1.88 10.68 -1.90
C HIS A 132 -2.95 11.74 -2.26
N PRO A 133 -3.54 12.44 -1.25
CA PRO A 133 -4.60 13.42 -1.48
C PRO A 133 -4.13 14.74 -2.11
N ARG A 134 -2.83 14.89 -2.37
CA ARG A 134 -2.20 16.09 -2.92
C ARG A 134 -1.94 15.94 -4.42
N ASP A 135 -1.80 17.08 -5.12
CA ASP A 135 -1.45 17.09 -6.54
C ASP A 135 0.03 16.71 -6.73
N PRO A 136 0.35 15.65 -7.50
CA PRO A 136 1.73 15.23 -7.71
C PRO A 136 2.60 16.29 -8.37
N ASP A 137 2.06 17.13 -9.27
CA ASP A 137 2.83 18.17 -9.96
C ASP A 137 3.36 19.24 -9.01
N LEU A 138 2.69 19.44 -7.87
CA LEU A 138 3.05 20.44 -6.89
C LEU A 138 3.74 19.85 -5.65
N TRP A 139 3.52 18.56 -5.38
CA TRP A 139 3.85 17.96 -4.10
C TRP A 139 4.79 16.77 -4.15
N ALA A 140 5.08 16.22 -5.32
CA ALA A 140 5.91 15.01 -5.41
C ALA A 140 7.31 15.19 -4.79
N GLU A 141 7.90 16.36 -4.91
CA GLU A 141 9.23 16.67 -4.35
C GLU A 141 9.16 17.30 -2.93
N ARG A 142 8.04 17.18 -2.24
CA ARG A 142 7.84 17.73 -0.89
C ARG A 142 7.42 16.65 0.09
N GLU A 143 7.98 16.69 1.30
CA GLU A 143 7.53 15.85 2.41
C GLU A 143 6.23 16.40 3.01
N PHE A 144 5.25 15.52 3.28
CA PHE A 144 3.98 15.94 3.86
C PHE A 144 3.25 14.80 4.59
N LEU A 145 2.31 15.18 5.46
CA LEU A 145 1.40 14.22 6.10
C LEU A 145 0.35 13.75 5.10
N THR A 146 0.13 12.45 5.04
CA THR A 146 -0.81 11.79 4.13
C THR A 146 -1.87 10.99 4.90
N ALA A 147 -2.85 10.44 4.18
CA ALA A 147 -3.88 9.56 4.72
C ALA A 147 -3.96 8.24 3.93
N TYR A 148 -2.83 7.78 3.43
CA TYR A 148 -2.70 6.52 2.69
C TYR A 148 -1.42 5.80 3.09
N VAL A 149 -1.44 4.46 3.03
CA VAL A 149 -0.27 3.59 3.15
C VAL A 149 0.01 2.97 1.78
N LEU A 150 1.23 3.14 1.28
CA LEU A 150 1.72 2.43 0.09
C LEU A 150 2.30 1.08 0.52
N GLU A 151 1.62 0.00 0.18
CA GLU A 151 1.86 -1.32 0.77
C GLU A 151 3.24 -1.89 0.41
N GLY A 152 3.64 -1.73 -0.84
CA GLY A 152 4.89 -2.30 -1.39
C GLY A 152 6.00 -1.26 -1.61
N ALA A 153 5.88 -0.05 -1.03
CA ALA A 153 6.85 1.03 -1.18
C ALA A 153 6.84 1.96 0.06
N SER A 154 7.04 1.38 1.24
CA SER A 154 7.00 2.12 2.50
C SER A 154 7.85 1.48 3.59
N ALA A 155 8.03 2.19 4.69
CA ALA A 155 8.51 1.64 5.95
C ALA A 155 7.48 1.88 7.04
N CYS A 156 7.34 0.95 7.98
CA CYS A 156 6.42 1.09 9.11
C CYS A 156 7.10 0.81 10.44
N ARG A 157 6.61 1.45 11.52
CA ARG A 157 6.90 0.99 12.88
C ARG A 157 6.17 -0.32 13.10
N ARG A 158 6.93 -1.39 13.36
CA ARG A 158 6.42 -2.75 13.52
C ARG A 158 5.28 -2.80 14.54
N ASP A 159 5.49 -2.25 15.72
CA ASP A 159 4.50 -2.32 16.81
C ASP A 159 3.22 -1.55 16.49
N ALA A 160 3.32 -0.39 15.87
CA ALA A 160 2.16 0.39 15.43
C ALA A 160 1.33 -0.36 14.37
N PHE A 161 2.01 -1.01 13.41
CA PHE A 161 1.38 -1.84 12.39
C PHE A 161 0.62 -3.01 13.00
N LEU A 162 1.27 -3.76 13.90
CA LEU A 162 0.68 -4.92 14.57
C LEU A 162 -0.48 -4.51 15.51
N ALA A 163 -0.30 -3.45 16.30
CA ALA A 163 -1.35 -2.91 17.17
C ALA A 163 -2.57 -2.42 16.38
N ALA A 164 -2.37 -1.92 15.15
CA ALA A 164 -3.48 -1.57 14.26
C ALA A 164 -4.16 -2.80 13.62
N GLY A 165 -3.58 -4.01 13.76
CA GLY A 165 -4.11 -5.25 13.23
C GLY A 165 -3.73 -5.54 11.77
N GLY A 166 -2.71 -4.85 11.23
CA GLY A 166 -2.19 -5.11 9.89
C GLY A 166 -3.22 -4.93 8.76
N TYR A 167 -2.99 -5.55 7.63
CA TYR A 167 -3.92 -5.58 6.50
C TYR A 167 -5.02 -6.62 6.74
N TRP A 168 -6.26 -6.23 6.49
CA TRP A 168 -7.40 -7.15 6.65
C TRP A 168 -7.46 -8.16 5.48
N PRO A 169 -7.31 -9.48 5.74
CA PRO A 169 -7.13 -10.46 4.66
C PRO A 169 -8.24 -10.50 3.59
N PRO A 170 -9.53 -10.31 3.92
CA PRO A 170 -10.59 -10.36 2.92
C PRO A 170 -10.49 -9.33 1.80
N PHE A 171 -9.76 -8.23 1.99
CA PHE A 171 -9.52 -7.28 0.89
C PHE A 171 -8.80 -7.94 -0.29
N PHE A 172 -7.88 -8.85 -0.02
CA PHE A 172 -7.00 -9.50 -0.96
C PHE A 172 -6.09 -8.51 -1.69
N ILE A 173 -6.65 -7.54 -2.43
CA ILE A 173 -5.96 -6.43 -3.09
C ILE A 173 -6.93 -5.27 -3.33
N GLY A 174 -6.46 -4.04 -3.13
CA GLY A 174 -7.18 -2.78 -3.27
C GLY A 174 -7.86 -2.32 -1.98
N HIS A 175 -7.57 -1.07 -1.59
CA HIS A 175 -8.02 -0.40 -0.38
C HIS A 175 -7.44 -0.90 0.96
N GLU A 176 -6.62 -1.96 1.00
CA GLU A 176 -5.96 -2.43 2.21
C GLU A 176 -5.10 -1.34 2.87
N GLY A 177 -4.35 -0.59 2.07
CA GLY A 177 -3.56 0.55 2.56
C GLY A 177 -4.40 1.70 3.09
N LEU A 178 -5.56 1.96 2.49
CA LEU A 178 -6.51 2.96 2.99
C LEU A 178 -7.12 2.53 4.34
N ASP A 179 -7.56 1.28 4.45
CA ASP A 179 -8.14 0.73 5.69
C ASP A 179 -7.12 0.77 6.85
N LEU A 180 -5.87 0.37 6.60
CA LEU A 180 -4.80 0.45 7.60
C LEU A 180 -4.49 1.91 7.96
N ALA A 181 -4.42 2.81 6.98
CA ALA A 181 -4.17 4.23 7.20
C ALA A 181 -5.20 4.84 8.14
N LEU A 182 -6.49 4.57 7.93
CA LEU A 182 -7.57 5.06 8.77
C LEU A 182 -7.42 4.59 10.23
N ARG A 183 -7.08 3.31 10.45
CA ARG A 183 -6.89 2.74 11.78
C ARG A 183 -5.64 3.28 12.48
N LEU A 184 -4.55 3.53 11.76
CA LEU A 184 -3.34 4.17 12.31
C LEU A 184 -3.61 5.62 12.70
N LEU A 185 -4.28 6.39 11.83
CA LEU A 185 -4.68 7.77 12.12
C LEU A 185 -5.59 7.87 13.34
N ASP A 186 -6.53 6.92 13.52
CA ASP A 186 -7.44 6.88 14.65
C ASP A 186 -6.75 6.55 15.98
N ARG A 187 -5.60 5.87 15.92
CA ARG A 187 -4.70 5.63 17.06
C ARG A 187 -3.76 6.81 17.35
N GLY A 188 -3.89 7.93 16.64
CA GLY A 188 -3.08 9.14 16.86
C GLY A 188 -1.75 9.16 16.11
N HIS A 189 -1.43 8.15 15.31
CA HIS A 189 -0.21 8.12 14.52
C HIS A 189 -0.26 9.08 13.33
N ASP A 190 0.91 9.49 12.85
CA ASP A 190 1.10 10.19 11.59
C ASP A 190 1.46 9.20 10.48
N LEU A 191 1.11 9.54 9.24
CA LEU A 191 1.58 8.89 8.03
C LEU A 191 2.28 9.96 7.20
N VAL A 192 3.51 9.68 6.77
CA VAL A 192 4.34 10.65 6.05
C VAL A 192 4.59 10.16 4.63
N TYR A 193 4.51 11.03 3.65
CA TYR A 193 5.11 10.86 2.33
C TYR A 193 6.43 11.59 2.29
N THR A 194 7.46 10.97 1.71
CA THR A 194 8.77 11.59 1.54
C THR A 194 9.37 11.30 0.15
N PRO A 195 9.90 12.31 -0.54
CA PRO A 195 10.71 12.12 -1.75
C PRO A 195 12.18 11.81 -1.44
N ALA A 196 12.59 11.83 -0.17
CA ALA A 196 13.95 11.52 0.24
C ALA A 196 14.34 10.06 -0.04
N VAL A 197 13.34 9.15 -0.01
CA VAL A 197 13.49 7.76 -0.41
C VAL A 197 12.76 7.56 -1.73
N ARG A 198 13.48 7.08 -2.73
CA ARG A 198 12.94 6.82 -4.07
C ARG A 198 13.05 5.34 -4.38
N VAL A 199 11.97 4.75 -4.85
CA VAL A 199 11.96 3.36 -5.30
C VAL A 199 11.53 3.29 -6.75
N ARG A 200 12.05 2.30 -7.49
CA ARG A 200 11.66 2.04 -8.88
C ARG A 200 10.72 0.88 -8.94
N HIS A 201 9.52 1.10 -9.48
CA HIS A 201 8.50 0.09 -9.67
C HIS A 201 8.54 -0.42 -11.12
N LEU A 202 8.92 -1.68 -11.29
CA LEU A 202 9.19 -2.31 -12.59
C LEU A 202 7.94 -3.03 -13.12
N VAL A 203 6.79 -2.36 -13.11
CA VAL A 203 5.55 -2.97 -13.64
C VAL A 203 5.55 -2.96 -15.14
N GLU A 204 5.35 -4.13 -15.75
CA GLU A 204 4.90 -4.19 -17.14
C GLU A 204 3.43 -3.76 -17.23
N PRO A 205 3.09 -2.82 -18.13
CA PRO A 205 1.73 -2.29 -18.26
C PRO A 205 0.66 -3.36 -18.55
N SER A 206 1.06 -4.48 -19.17
CA SER A 206 0.20 -5.58 -19.60
C SER A 206 -0.18 -6.58 -18.49
N ALA A 207 0.45 -6.53 -17.31
CA ALA A 207 0.40 -7.62 -16.34
C ALA A 207 -0.89 -7.73 -15.50
N ARG A 208 -1.82 -6.76 -15.56
CA ARG A 208 -3.07 -6.81 -14.75
C ARG A 208 -4.30 -6.65 -15.61
N PRO A 209 -5.24 -7.63 -15.62
CA PRO A 209 -6.54 -7.46 -16.24
C PRO A 209 -7.25 -6.24 -15.64
N SER A 210 -7.58 -5.25 -16.45
CA SER A 210 -8.25 -4.01 -16.02
C SER A 210 -9.59 -4.28 -15.33
N SER A 211 -10.30 -5.35 -15.71
CA SER A 211 -11.54 -5.81 -15.07
C SER A 211 -11.38 -6.12 -13.58
N ARG A 212 -10.21 -6.63 -13.13
CA ARG A 212 -9.94 -6.94 -11.72
C ARG A 212 -9.96 -5.68 -10.86
N ILE A 213 -9.42 -4.57 -11.34
CA ILE A 213 -9.39 -3.29 -10.61
C ILE A 213 -10.81 -2.82 -10.33
N TYR A 214 -11.67 -2.80 -11.36
CA TYR A 214 -13.07 -2.37 -11.20
C TYR A 214 -13.86 -3.26 -10.25
N TYR A 215 -13.56 -4.56 -10.23
CA TYR A 215 -14.18 -5.50 -9.28
C TYR A 215 -13.68 -5.26 -7.85
N THR A 216 -12.36 -5.32 -7.62
CA THR A 216 -11.81 -5.30 -6.26
C THR A 216 -12.01 -3.95 -5.57
N PHE A 217 -11.78 -2.84 -6.27
CA PHE A 217 -11.96 -1.52 -5.68
C PHE A 217 -13.43 -1.21 -5.39
N THR A 218 -14.37 -1.65 -6.24
CA THR A 218 -15.80 -1.51 -5.96
C THR A 218 -16.20 -2.34 -4.73
N ARG A 219 -15.85 -3.62 -4.69
CA ARG A 219 -16.15 -4.52 -3.58
C ARG A 219 -15.58 -3.98 -2.26
N ASN A 220 -14.32 -3.61 -2.28
CA ASN A 220 -13.59 -3.21 -1.08
C ASN A 220 -14.01 -1.82 -0.57
N ALA A 221 -14.55 -0.95 -1.42
CA ALA A 221 -15.12 0.34 -0.99
C ALA A 221 -16.27 0.14 0.02
N PHE A 222 -17.14 -0.86 -0.18
CA PHE A 222 -18.17 -1.23 0.81
C PHE A 222 -17.53 -1.58 2.15
N TRP A 223 -16.51 -2.42 2.14
CA TRP A 223 -15.90 -2.93 3.36
C TRP A 223 -15.12 -1.86 4.11
N VAL A 224 -14.39 -0.97 3.42
CA VAL A 224 -13.74 0.18 4.06
C VAL A 224 -14.78 1.07 4.73
N ALA A 225 -15.87 1.38 4.01
CA ALA A 225 -16.93 2.24 4.54
C ALA A 225 -17.59 1.62 5.79
N LEU A 226 -17.93 0.35 5.74
CA LEU A 226 -18.60 -0.35 6.85
C LEU A 226 -17.71 -0.57 8.05
N ARG A 227 -16.42 -0.87 7.83
CA ARG A 227 -15.45 -1.13 8.90
C ARG A 227 -15.07 0.13 9.67
N ASN A 228 -14.86 1.25 8.96
CA ASN A 228 -14.16 2.41 9.52
C ASN A 228 -15.06 3.62 9.72
N HIS A 229 -16.16 3.76 8.99
CA HIS A 229 -16.93 4.99 9.05
C HIS A 229 -18.19 4.89 9.89
N ARG A 230 -18.62 6.04 10.45
CA ARG A 230 -19.95 6.21 11.04
C ARG A 230 -20.99 6.18 9.93
N PRO A 231 -22.26 5.82 10.17
CA PRO A 231 -23.26 5.56 9.11
C PRO A 231 -23.38 6.67 8.07
N ALA A 232 -23.52 7.92 8.47
CA ALA A 232 -23.63 9.04 7.53
C ALA A 232 -22.36 9.25 6.70
N ALA A 233 -21.18 9.13 7.32
CA ALA A 233 -19.89 9.24 6.61
C ALA A 233 -19.64 8.04 5.70
N ALA A 234 -20.06 6.83 6.12
CA ALA A 234 -19.98 5.62 5.31
C ALA A 234 -20.80 5.76 4.03
N LEU A 235 -22.06 6.24 4.15
CA LEU A 235 -22.94 6.47 3.00
C LEU A 235 -22.33 7.50 2.04
N GLY A 236 -21.84 8.63 2.54
CA GLY A 236 -21.22 9.67 1.71
C GLY A 236 -19.94 9.24 1.01
N SER A 237 -19.06 8.51 1.71
CA SER A 237 -17.83 7.96 1.13
C SER A 237 -18.15 6.93 0.05
N LEU A 238 -19.03 5.97 0.37
CA LEU A 238 -19.41 4.90 -0.53
C LEU A 238 -20.08 5.44 -1.80
N ALA A 239 -21.01 6.40 -1.67
CA ALA A 239 -21.67 7.01 -2.82
C ALA A 239 -20.66 7.66 -3.79
N GLN A 240 -19.66 8.38 -3.26
CA GLN A 240 -18.62 9.00 -4.09
C GLN A 240 -17.74 7.95 -4.80
N ASP A 241 -17.30 6.92 -4.07
CA ASP A 241 -16.41 5.89 -4.62
C ASP A 241 -17.16 5.03 -5.66
N LEU A 242 -18.41 4.68 -5.40
CA LEU A 242 -19.24 3.93 -6.36
C LEU A 242 -19.55 4.74 -7.61
N ALA A 243 -19.89 6.03 -7.49
CA ALA A 243 -20.14 6.89 -8.64
C ALA A 243 -18.90 7.00 -9.53
N LEU A 244 -17.71 7.18 -8.94
CA LEU A 244 -16.45 7.23 -9.68
C LEU A 244 -16.14 5.88 -10.35
N MET A 245 -16.27 4.78 -9.61
CA MET A 245 -16.00 3.44 -10.14
C MET A 245 -16.98 3.03 -11.24
N ALA A 246 -18.26 3.35 -11.09
CA ALA A 246 -19.28 3.12 -12.12
C ALA A 246 -18.94 3.86 -13.41
N TYR A 247 -18.65 5.16 -13.30
CA TYR A 247 -18.24 5.97 -14.45
C TYR A 247 -17.01 5.40 -15.17
N CYS A 248 -15.96 5.09 -14.41
CA CYS A 248 -14.72 4.54 -14.96
C CYS A 248 -14.93 3.15 -15.58
N ALA A 249 -15.69 2.28 -14.92
CA ALA A 249 -15.98 0.92 -15.38
C ALA A 249 -16.80 0.90 -16.68
N VAL A 250 -17.82 1.76 -16.78
CA VAL A 250 -18.65 1.87 -17.99
C VAL A 250 -17.79 2.37 -19.16
N ARG A 251 -17.01 3.44 -18.95
CA ARG A 251 -16.13 3.97 -20.00
C ARG A 251 -15.06 2.99 -20.48
N ALA A 252 -14.60 2.11 -19.58
CA ALA A 252 -13.60 1.09 -19.90
C ALA A 252 -14.19 -0.24 -20.41
N GLY A 253 -15.52 -0.36 -20.54
CA GLY A 253 -16.18 -1.61 -20.98
C GLY A 253 -16.23 -2.70 -19.89
N HIS A 254 -16.04 -2.35 -18.63
CA HIS A 254 -15.96 -3.29 -17.51
C HIS A 254 -17.15 -3.20 -16.53
N ALA A 255 -18.32 -2.75 -16.98
CA ALA A 255 -19.54 -2.61 -16.17
C ALA A 255 -19.93 -3.90 -15.42
N ARG A 256 -19.73 -5.08 -16.05
CA ARG A 256 -20.01 -6.38 -15.39
C ARG A 256 -19.10 -6.62 -14.18
N ALA A 257 -17.84 -6.20 -14.24
CA ALA A 257 -16.90 -6.32 -13.11
C ALA A 257 -17.32 -5.40 -11.97
N PHE A 258 -17.75 -4.16 -12.25
CA PHE A 258 -18.31 -3.25 -11.27
C PHE A 258 -19.56 -3.85 -10.59
N LEU A 259 -20.53 -4.35 -11.35
CA LEU A 259 -21.77 -4.95 -10.80
C LEU A 259 -21.46 -6.17 -9.92
N ARG A 260 -20.51 -7.03 -10.31
CA ARG A 260 -20.04 -8.12 -9.43
C ARG A 260 -19.42 -7.58 -8.15
N GLY A 261 -18.63 -6.51 -8.26
CA GLY A 261 -18.04 -5.83 -7.09
C GLY A 261 -19.10 -5.30 -6.13
N VAL A 262 -20.18 -4.72 -6.63
CA VAL A 262 -21.33 -4.28 -5.80
C VAL A 262 -21.98 -5.46 -5.09
N ARG A 263 -22.34 -6.53 -5.84
CA ARG A 263 -22.95 -7.73 -5.27
C ARG A 263 -22.10 -8.34 -4.15
N ASP A 264 -20.81 -8.54 -4.42
CA ASP A 264 -19.91 -9.22 -3.49
C ASP A 264 -19.48 -8.29 -2.34
N GLY A 265 -19.49 -6.98 -2.56
CA GLY A 265 -19.34 -5.97 -1.51
C GLY A 265 -20.47 -6.02 -0.49
N LEU A 266 -21.71 -6.12 -0.97
CA LEU A 266 -22.89 -6.30 -0.12
C LEU A 266 -22.88 -7.68 0.56
N GLY A 267 -22.53 -8.74 -0.17
CA GLY A 267 -22.45 -10.10 0.38
C GLY A 267 -21.43 -10.25 1.51
N GLY A 268 -20.28 -9.53 1.44
CA GLY A 268 -19.26 -9.51 2.49
C GLY A 268 -19.51 -8.51 3.63
N ALA A 269 -20.63 -7.77 3.60
CA ALA A 269 -20.95 -6.77 4.64
C ALA A 269 -20.98 -7.35 6.07
N PRO A 270 -21.51 -8.56 6.35
CA PRO A 270 -21.49 -9.14 7.70
C PRO A 270 -20.07 -9.27 8.25
N ALA A 271 -19.11 -9.76 7.46
CA ALA A 271 -17.71 -9.89 7.88
C ALA A 271 -17.05 -8.52 8.14
N ALA A 272 -17.35 -7.52 7.31
CA ALA A 272 -16.87 -6.15 7.51
C ALA A 272 -17.45 -5.54 8.78
N LEU A 273 -18.73 -5.73 9.05
CA LEU A 273 -19.40 -5.24 10.27
C LEU A 273 -18.90 -5.93 11.53
N ALA A 274 -18.60 -7.23 11.49
CA ALA A 274 -18.05 -7.97 12.63
C ALA A 274 -16.69 -7.41 13.12
N THR A 275 -15.95 -6.77 12.22
CA THR A 275 -14.65 -6.15 12.53
C THR A 275 -14.70 -4.63 12.59
N ARG A 276 -15.92 -4.06 12.68
CA ARG A 276 -16.15 -2.62 12.62
C ARG A 276 -15.57 -1.89 13.83
N ARG A 277 -14.82 -0.81 13.54
CA ARG A 277 -14.30 0.15 14.51
C ARG A 277 -14.43 1.57 13.95
N PRO A 278 -15.58 2.24 14.18
CA PRO A 278 -15.82 3.56 13.61
C PRO A 278 -14.84 4.60 14.12
N LEU A 279 -14.32 5.39 13.21
CA LEU A 279 -13.37 6.47 13.49
C LEU A 279 -13.92 7.47 14.49
N SER A 280 -13.04 8.00 15.33
CA SER A 280 -13.34 9.05 16.32
C SER A 280 -13.62 10.40 15.63
N PRO A 281 -14.37 11.32 16.28
CA PRO A 281 -14.56 12.68 15.77
C PRO A 281 -13.23 13.42 15.54
N ALA A 282 -12.23 13.15 16.35
CA ALA A 282 -10.90 13.74 16.21
C ALA A 282 -10.24 13.32 14.89
N THR A 283 -10.33 12.03 14.55
CA THR A 283 -9.82 11.51 13.28
C THR A 283 -10.55 12.10 12.08
N TYR A 284 -11.87 12.30 12.15
CA TYR A 284 -12.58 12.99 11.07
C TYR A 284 -12.11 14.43 10.87
N ARG A 285 -11.85 15.18 11.95
CA ARG A 285 -11.26 16.54 11.83
C ARG A 285 -9.90 16.49 11.15
N ARG A 286 -9.06 15.54 11.54
CA ARG A 286 -7.73 15.32 10.97
C ARG A 286 -7.81 14.94 9.49
N LEU A 287 -8.68 14.02 9.12
CA LEU A 287 -8.91 13.63 7.72
C LEU A 287 -9.38 14.82 6.88
N ARG A 288 -10.27 15.68 7.40
CA ARG A 288 -10.67 16.91 6.71
C ARG A 288 -9.49 17.84 6.43
N ALA A 289 -8.57 18.00 7.39
CA ALA A 289 -7.37 18.81 7.18
C ALA A 289 -6.44 18.20 6.11
N LEU A 290 -6.30 16.88 6.07
CA LEU A 290 -5.49 16.17 5.08
C LEU A 290 -6.17 16.14 3.70
N TYR A 291 -7.47 15.87 3.64
CA TYR A 291 -8.26 15.73 2.41
C TYR A 291 -8.85 17.04 1.91
N GLY A 292 -8.90 18.11 2.70
CA GLY A 292 -9.35 19.43 2.26
C GLY A 292 -8.54 20.02 1.11
N LEU A 293 -7.34 19.44 0.88
CA LEU A 293 -6.49 19.72 -0.28
C LEU A 293 -6.73 18.74 -1.45
N ARG A 294 -7.65 17.78 -1.32
CA ARG A 294 -8.00 16.85 -2.41
C ARG A 294 -8.62 17.60 -3.58
N PRO A 295 -8.18 17.33 -4.80
CA PRO A 295 -8.91 17.82 -5.97
C PRO A 295 -10.39 17.40 -5.90
N SER A 296 -11.30 18.27 -6.31
CA SER A 296 -12.74 17.94 -6.37
C SER A 296 -12.97 16.66 -7.18
N LEU A 297 -14.09 15.96 -6.94
CA LEU A 297 -14.47 14.76 -7.71
C LEU A 297 -14.35 15.03 -9.23
N PHE A 298 -14.80 16.20 -9.68
CA PHE A 298 -14.69 16.63 -11.08
C PHE A 298 -13.24 16.67 -11.58
N ARG A 299 -12.30 17.23 -10.80
CA ARG A 299 -10.87 17.24 -11.15
C ARG A 299 -10.26 15.84 -11.12
N ARG A 300 -10.70 14.97 -10.22
CA ARG A 300 -10.27 13.55 -10.17
C ARG A 300 -10.73 12.79 -11.41
N VAL A 301 -11.98 12.99 -11.83
CA VAL A 301 -12.53 12.41 -13.06
C VAL A 301 -11.78 12.95 -14.29
N LEU A 302 -11.59 14.28 -14.38
CA LEU A 302 -10.83 14.89 -15.49
C LEU A 302 -9.39 14.39 -15.56
N ARG A 303 -8.72 14.23 -14.41
CA ARG A 303 -7.37 13.66 -14.38
C ARG A 303 -7.39 12.23 -14.92
N HIS A 304 -8.28 11.37 -14.42
CA HIS A 304 -8.39 9.99 -14.86
C HIS A 304 -8.70 9.87 -16.37
N VAL A 305 -9.47 10.80 -16.92
CA VAL A 305 -9.72 10.90 -18.36
C VAL A 305 -8.46 11.31 -19.13
N ARG A 306 -7.71 12.31 -18.65
CA ARG A 306 -6.48 12.78 -19.30
C ARG A 306 -5.36 11.74 -19.26
N GLU A 307 -5.14 11.07 -18.13
CA GLU A 307 -4.06 10.08 -17.99
C GLU A 307 -4.29 8.79 -18.79
N ARG A 308 -5.48 8.59 -19.37
CA ARG A 308 -5.81 7.47 -20.26
C ARG A 308 -5.92 7.86 -21.73
N LEU A 309 -5.78 9.14 -22.06
CA LEU A 309 -5.77 9.66 -23.42
C LEU A 309 -4.35 9.96 -23.92
N ILE A 310 -3.34 9.71 -23.11
CA ILE A 310 -1.92 9.73 -23.42
C ILE A 310 -1.37 8.32 -23.17
#